data_a5660b9141e4116986795b5795044e39
#
_entry.id   a5660b9141e4116986795b5795044e39
#
_cell.length_a   1.000
_cell.length_b   1.000
_cell.length_c   1.000
_cell.angle_alpha   90.00
_cell.angle_beta   90.00
_cell.angle_gamma   90.00
#
_symmetry.space_group_name_H-M   'P 1'
#
loop_
_entity.id
_entity.type
_entity.pdbx_description
1 polymer ?
#
loop_
_entity_poly.entity_id
_entity_poly.type
_entity_poly.pdbx_seq_one_letter_code
_entity_poly.pdbx_strand_id
1 'polypeptide(L)' 'MPSGRVKWFNDAKGYGFIETPTGDVFVHHSAIQMGGYRTLENGAEVEFEVKQGPQGLQADNVVPA' A
#
# COMPACT_ATOMS: atom_id res chain seq x y z
N MET A 1 11.04 -4.60 7.38
CA MET A 1 9.85 -3.85 6.99
C MET A 1 8.65 -4.79 6.99
N PRO A 2 7.48 -4.34 7.47
CA PRO A 2 6.30 -5.18 7.39
C PRO A 2 5.97 -5.51 5.94
N SER A 3 5.29 -6.63 5.75
CA SER A 3 4.85 -7.03 4.43
C SER A 3 3.35 -7.34 4.48
N GLY A 4 2.73 -7.28 3.32
CA GLY A 4 1.31 -7.57 3.21
C GLY A 4 0.94 -7.84 1.77
N ARG A 5 -0.36 -8.01 1.55
CA ARG A 5 -0.89 -8.29 0.22
C ARG A 5 -1.90 -7.21 -0.13
N VAL A 6 -1.82 -6.71 -1.34
CA VAL A 6 -2.75 -5.68 -1.79
C VAL A 6 -4.15 -6.27 -1.85
N LYS A 7 -5.05 -5.71 -1.06
CA LYS A 7 -6.44 -6.13 -1.06
C LYS A 7 -7.14 -5.62 -2.31
N TRP A 8 -6.99 -4.33 -2.57
CA TRP A 8 -7.44 -3.69 -3.80
C TRP A 8 -6.76 -2.34 -3.95
N PHE A 9 -6.69 -1.86 -5.17
CA PHE A 9 -6.12 -0.55 -5.44
C PHE A 9 -6.89 0.09 -6.59
N ASN A 10 -7.29 1.35 -6.41
CA ASN A 10 -8.03 2.10 -7.42
C ASN A 10 -7.08 3.07 -8.12
N ASP A 11 -6.69 2.73 -9.35
CA ASP A 11 -5.74 3.53 -10.12
C ASP A 11 -6.29 4.93 -10.42
N ALA A 12 -7.59 5.03 -10.66
CA ALA A 12 -8.19 6.31 -11.01
C ALA A 12 -8.17 7.28 -9.85
N LYS A 13 -8.38 6.78 -8.64
CA LYS A 13 -8.38 7.61 -7.43
C LYS A 13 -7.01 7.65 -6.76
N GLY A 14 -6.14 6.71 -7.06
CA GLY A 14 -4.78 6.70 -6.55
C GLY A 14 -4.62 6.22 -5.12
N TYR A 15 -5.49 5.32 -4.66
CA TYR A 15 -5.36 4.77 -3.31
C TYR A 15 -5.95 3.36 -3.24
N GLY A 16 -5.63 2.67 -2.16
CA GLY A 16 -6.15 1.34 -1.92
C GLY A 16 -5.81 0.88 -0.51
N PHE A 17 -5.91 -0.42 -0.28
CA PHE A 17 -5.63 -1.02 1.01
C PHE A 17 -4.75 -2.24 0.86
N ILE A 18 -3.86 -2.41 1.85
CA ILE A 18 -3.00 -3.59 1.96
C ILE A 18 -3.49 -4.40 3.14
N GLU A 19 -3.73 -5.68 2.90
CA GLU A 19 -4.16 -6.60 3.94
C GLU A 19 -2.94 -7.13 4.68
N THR A 20 -2.96 -7.01 6.02
CA THR A 20 -1.90 -7.52 6.88
C THR A 20 -2.51 -8.37 7.97
N PRO A 21 -1.69 -9.18 8.68
CA PRO A 21 -2.22 -9.98 9.80
C PRO A 21 -2.87 -9.16 10.91
N THR A 22 -2.53 -7.88 11.02
CA THR A 22 -3.09 -7.00 12.05
C THR A 22 -4.22 -6.11 11.54
N GLY A 23 -4.62 -6.26 10.27
CA GLY A 23 -5.71 -5.49 9.69
C GLY A 23 -5.32 -4.82 8.40
N ASP A 24 -6.22 -4.00 7.87
CA ASP A 24 -5.99 -3.30 6.61
C ASP A 24 -5.21 -2.02 6.85
N VAL A 25 -4.29 -1.70 5.94
CA VAL A 25 -3.48 -0.50 6.00
C VAL A 25 -3.74 0.31 4.73
N PHE A 26 -4.05 1.58 4.90
CA PHE A 26 -4.30 2.49 3.78
C PHE A 26 -3.00 2.75 3.01
N VAL A 27 -3.08 2.77 1.68
CA VAL A 27 -1.93 3.11 0.83
C VAL A 27 -2.36 4.13 -0.22
N HIS A 28 -1.55 5.17 -0.40
CA HIS A 28 -1.75 6.18 -1.43
C HIS A 28 -0.68 6.02 -2.49
N HIS A 29 -0.97 6.39 -3.75
CA HIS A 29 -0.02 6.21 -4.85
C HIS A 29 1.30 6.94 -4.60
N SER A 30 1.28 8.04 -3.85
CA SER A 30 2.50 8.78 -3.53
C SER A 30 3.44 8.00 -2.63
N ALA A 31 2.95 6.98 -1.94
CA ALA A 31 3.77 6.13 -1.07
C ALA A 31 4.43 4.98 -1.82
N ILE A 32 4.06 4.75 -3.08
CA ILE A 32 4.58 3.64 -3.86
C ILE A 32 5.92 4.04 -4.46
N GLN A 33 6.96 3.27 -4.15
CA GLN A 33 8.32 3.51 -4.65
C GLN A 33 8.55 2.67 -5.90
N MET A 34 8.02 3.14 -7.02
CA MET A 34 8.15 2.48 -8.31
C MET A 34 8.47 3.53 -9.37
N GLY A 35 9.25 3.14 -10.37
CA GLY A 35 9.46 3.97 -11.54
C GLY A 35 8.23 3.93 -12.43
N GLY A 36 7.93 5.04 -13.10
CA GLY A 36 6.83 5.10 -14.02
C GLY A 36 5.47 5.19 -13.35
N TYR A 37 4.50 4.46 -13.87
CA TYR A 37 3.14 4.50 -13.36
C TYR A 37 3.02 3.78 -12.02
N ARG A 38 2.51 4.50 -11.02
CA ARG A 38 2.46 3.99 -9.64
C ARG A 38 1.13 3.32 -9.39
N THR A 39 1.11 2.01 -9.53
CA THR A 39 -0.09 1.22 -9.32
C THR A 39 0.27 -0.11 -8.65
N LEU A 40 -0.73 -0.72 -8.03
CA LEU A 40 -0.59 -2.03 -7.39
C LEU A 40 -1.69 -2.94 -7.92
N GLU A 41 -1.35 -4.21 -8.12
CA GLU A 41 -2.33 -5.21 -8.53
C GLU A 41 -2.96 -5.88 -7.31
N ASN A 42 -4.23 -6.24 -7.43
CA ASN A 42 -4.91 -6.97 -6.36
C ASN A 42 -4.19 -8.29 -6.10
N GLY A 43 -3.91 -8.56 -4.84
CA GLY A 43 -3.21 -9.78 -4.44
C GLY A 43 -1.71 -9.72 -4.53
N ALA A 44 -1.12 -8.62 -5.01
CA ALA A 44 0.33 -8.47 -5.09
C ALA A 44 0.93 -8.38 -3.69
N GLU A 45 2.10 -9.00 -3.51
CA GLU A 45 2.82 -8.90 -2.23
C GLU A 45 3.73 -7.69 -2.26
N VAL A 46 3.70 -6.94 -1.16
CA VAL A 46 4.48 -5.71 -1.04
C VAL A 46 5.12 -5.62 0.34
N GLU A 47 6.20 -4.85 0.42
CA GLU A 47 6.81 -4.46 1.70
C GLU A 47 6.64 -2.96 1.86
N PHE A 48 6.48 -2.51 3.10
CA PHE A 48 6.18 -1.12 3.36
C PHE A 48 6.49 -0.76 4.79
N GLU A 49 6.54 0.53 5.08
CA GLU A 49 6.60 1.05 6.43
C GLU A 49 5.21 1.47 6.87
N VAL A 50 4.91 1.34 8.16
CA VAL A 50 3.62 1.71 8.72
C VAL A 50 3.78 2.99 9.52
N LYS A 51 2.90 3.94 9.29
CA LYS A 51 2.88 5.17 10.07
C LYS A 51 1.44 5.54 10.40
N GLN A 52 1.28 6.36 11.44
CA GLN A 52 -0.03 6.87 11.84
C GLN A 52 -0.43 8.01 10.92
N GLY A 53 -1.59 7.89 10.29
CA GLY A 53 -2.13 8.92 9.43
C GLY A 53 -3.50 9.39 9.90
N PRO A 54 -4.07 10.39 9.20
CA PRO A 54 -5.40 10.92 9.56
C PRO A 54 -6.51 9.87 9.49
N GLN A 55 -6.31 8.84 8.70
CA GLN A 55 -7.31 7.78 8.52
C GLN A 55 -6.93 6.49 9.23
N GLY A 56 -5.99 6.57 10.18
CA GLY A 56 -5.47 5.41 10.88
C GLY A 56 -4.11 4.99 10.36
N LEU A 57 -3.82 3.70 10.39
CA LEU A 57 -2.52 3.20 9.91
C LEU A 57 -2.40 3.38 8.41
N GLN A 58 -1.23 3.82 7.98
CA GLN A 58 -0.97 4.17 6.60
C GLN A 58 0.37 3.58 6.16
N ALA A 59 0.42 3.03 4.95
CA ALA A 59 1.65 2.49 4.39
C ALA A 59 2.48 3.61 3.77
N ASP A 60 3.81 3.47 3.90
CA ASP A 60 4.76 4.40 3.32
C ASP A 60 5.92 3.60 2.74
N ASN A 61 6.63 4.18 1.77
CA ASN A 61 7.76 3.51 1.11
C ASN A 61 7.40 2.10 0.63
N VAL A 62 6.28 1.99 -0.06
CA VAL A 62 5.78 0.70 -0.54
C VAL A 62 6.60 0.24 -1.72
N VAL A 63 7.12 -0.98 -1.64
CA VAL A 63 7.90 -1.58 -2.72
C VAL A 63 7.39 -2.99 -2.99
N PRO A 64 7.53 -3.51 -4.22
CA PRO A 64 7.19 -4.90 -4.50
C PRO A 64 8.06 -5.84 -3.64
N ALA A 65 7.42 -6.87 -3.13
CA ALA A 65 8.13 -7.86 -2.35
C ALA A 65 8.88 -8.85 -3.24
#